data_458e90a18be249cb91ea4b2106f9e88f
#
_entry.id   458e90a18be249cb91ea4b2106f9e88f
#
_cell.length_a   1.000
_cell.length_b   1.000
_cell.length_c   1.000
_cell.angle_alpha   90.00
_cell.angle_beta   90.00
_cell.angle_gamma   90.00
#
_symmetry.space_group_name_H-M   'P 1'
#
loop_
_entity.id
_entity.type
_entity.pdbx_description
1 polymer ?
#
loop_
_entity_poly.entity_id
_entity_poly.type
_entity_poly.pdbx_seq_one_letter_code
_entity_poly.pdbx_strand_id
1 'polypeptide(L)'
;MPIIKRWGSIFLSLCLCGLLLISTGCTSQPPSPYAQVQQESTQRDATKAVAKDATQGSEFNAFFPKPAAGFERVYTQEKKGFAEAKLKQDGKDLAMLSISDTASLPTAAQKYAQSTEKIAGYPTVEVGTTQTGVLVADRYQVKVLSRDPGFTKSDRQDWIARFDLNGLAKLR
;
A
#
# COMPACT_ATOMS: atom_id res chain seq x y z
N MET A 1 -38.24 -50.84 -45.07
CA MET A 1 -37.15 -50.69 -44.09
C MET A 1 -36.92 -49.26 -43.66
N PRO A 2 -37.81 -48.55 -42.93
CA PRO A 2 -37.51 -47.21 -42.43
C PRO A 2 -37.47 -47.11 -40.88
N ILE A 3 -37.67 -48.19 -40.16
CA ILE A 3 -37.85 -48.15 -38.67
C ILE A 3 -36.51 -48.01 -37.92
N ILE A 4 -35.45 -48.61 -38.45
CA ILE A 4 -34.13 -48.63 -37.79
C ILE A 4 -33.45 -47.22 -37.79
N LYS A 5 -33.72 -46.38 -38.77
CA LYS A 5 -33.13 -45.00 -38.80
C LYS A 5 -33.72 -44.04 -37.77
N ARG A 6 -34.94 -44.24 -37.31
CA ARG A 6 -35.62 -43.38 -36.32
C ARG A 6 -35.18 -43.67 -34.91
N TRP A 7 -34.78 -44.90 -34.58
CA TRP A 7 -34.31 -45.28 -33.28
C TRP A 7 -32.89 -44.76 -32.98
N GLY A 8 -32.01 -44.72 -33.95
CA GLY A 8 -30.67 -44.12 -33.80
C GLY A 8 -30.70 -42.64 -33.47
N SER A 9 -31.66 -41.89 -34.05
CA SER A 9 -31.82 -40.46 -33.77
C SER A 9 -32.35 -40.18 -32.35
N ILE A 10 -33.22 -41.05 -31.82
CA ILE A 10 -33.77 -40.92 -30.47
C ILE A 10 -32.69 -41.24 -29.43
N PHE A 11 -31.88 -42.29 -29.64
CA PHE A 11 -30.76 -42.62 -28.76
C PHE A 11 -29.69 -41.53 -28.73
N LEU A 12 -29.36 -40.92 -29.88
CA LEU A 12 -28.37 -39.83 -29.93
C LEU A 12 -28.89 -38.58 -29.22
N SER A 13 -30.19 -38.26 -29.34
CA SER A 13 -30.81 -37.13 -28.66
C SER A 13 -30.86 -37.32 -27.14
N LEU A 14 -31.14 -38.55 -26.65
CA LEU A 14 -31.17 -38.88 -25.23
C LEU A 14 -29.76 -38.81 -24.60
N CYS A 15 -28.73 -39.27 -25.32
CA CYS A 15 -27.34 -39.16 -24.86
C CYS A 15 -26.86 -37.71 -24.79
N LEU A 16 -27.28 -36.87 -25.75
CA LEU A 16 -26.89 -35.46 -25.76
C LEU A 16 -27.56 -34.66 -24.62
N CYS A 17 -28.82 -34.96 -24.28
CA CYS A 17 -29.49 -34.37 -23.13
C CYS A 17 -28.91 -34.87 -21.80
N GLY A 18 -28.46 -36.13 -21.72
CA GLY A 18 -27.79 -36.68 -20.53
C GLY A 18 -26.44 -36.01 -20.22
N LEU A 19 -25.67 -35.62 -21.27
CA LEU A 19 -24.36 -34.94 -21.11
C LEU A 19 -24.47 -33.50 -20.59
N LEU A 20 -25.60 -32.83 -20.83
CA LEU A 20 -25.84 -31.43 -20.41
C LEU A 20 -26.25 -31.33 -18.92
N LEU A 21 -26.62 -32.43 -18.28
CA LEU A 21 -27.05 -32.44 -16.86
C LEU A 21 -25.90 -32.69 -15.87
N ILE A 22 -24.69 -32.99 -16.32
CA ILE A 22 -23.56 -33.33 -15.45
C ILE A 22 -22.65 -32.08 -15.16
N SER A 23 -22.91 -30.93 -15.78
CA SER A 23 -22.06 -29.75 -15.66
C SER A 23 -22.43 -28.73 -14.57
N THR A 24 -23.36 -29.05 -13.66
CA THR A 24 -23.69 -28.19 -12.51
C THR A 24 -23.09 -28.73 -11.22
N GLY A 25 -21.82 -29.08 -11.24
CA GLY A 25 -21.01 -29.24 -10.03
C GLY A 25 -20.45 -27.88 -9.59
N CYS A 26 -21.28 -27.00 -9.05
CA CYS A 26 -20.76 -25.94 -8.18
C CYS A 26 -20.19 -26.61 -6.93
N THR A 27 -18.91 -26.94 -6.96
CA THR A 27 -18.18 -27.19 -5.73
C THR A 27 -18.15 -25.88 -4.97
N SER A 28 -19.03 -25.73 -3.98
CA SER A 28 -18.96 -24.65 -3.02
C SER A 28 -17.61 -24.79 -2.30
N GLN A 29 -16.62 -24.00 -2.75
CA GLN A 29 -15.37 -23.87 -2.04
C GLN A 29 -15.69 -23.41 -0.61
N PRO A 30 -15.09 -24.01 0.43
CA PRO A 30 -15.29 -23.52 1.79
C PRO A 30 -14.98 -22.03 1.84
N PRO A 31 -15.78 -21.23 2.55
CA PRO A 31 -15.59 -19.79 2.60
C PRO A 31 -14.15 -19.49 3.03
N SER A 32 -13.49 -18.58 2.30
CA SER A 32 -12.15 -18.10 2.63
C SER A 32 -12.13 -17.65 4.10
N PRO A 33 -11.06 -17.90 4.89
CA PRO A 33 -10.90 -17.33 6.23
C PRO A 33 -11.07 -15.81 6.27
N TYR A 34 -10.93 -15.16 5.14
CA TYR A 34 -11.07 -13.70 4.98
C TYR A 34 -12.43 -13.27 4.42
N ALA A 35 -13.36 -14.20 4.14
CA ALA A 35 -14.65 -13.88 3.53
C ALA A 35 -15.46 -12.88 4.38
N GLN A 36 -15.43 -13.03 5.71
CA GLN A 36 -16.10 -12.12 6.62
C GLN A 36 -15.49 -10.71 6.57
N VAL A 37 -14.16 -10.59 6.61
CA VAL A 37 -13.46 -9.31 6.52
C VAL A 37 -13.70 -8.63 5.17
N GLN A 38 -13.76 -9.41 4.09
CA GLN A 38 -14.10 -8.88 2.76
C GLN A 38 -15.53 -8.35 2.71
N GLN A 39 -16.48 -9.10 3.31
CA GLN A 39 -17.88 -8.69 3.38
C GLN A 39 -18.06 -7.43 4.23
N GLU A 40 -17.40 -7.35 5.38
CA GLU A 40 -17.41 -6.15 6.24
C GLU A 40 -16.80 -4.93 5.54
N SER A 41 -15.72 -5.11 4.79
CA SER A 41 -15.03 -4.02 4.06
C SER A 41 -15.83 -3.50 2.85
N THR A 42 -16.78 -4.27 2.32
CA THR A 42 -17.63 -3.88 1.19
C THR A 42 -18.97 -3.26 1.61
N GLN A 43 -19.29 -3.27 2.89
CA GLN A 43 -20.51 -2.64 3.40
C GLN A 43 -20.49 -1.13 3.17
N ARG A 44 -21.67 -0.54 2.94
CA ARG A 44 -21.84 0.89 2.65
C ARG A 44 -21.29 1.80 3.77
N ASP A 45 -21.29 1.31 5.01
CA ASP A 45 -20.84 1.99 6.22
C ASP A 45 -19.46 1.52 6.68
N ALA A 46 -18.77 0.69 5.88
CA ALA A 46 -17.41 0.26 6.19
C ALA A 46 -16.48 1.47 6.29
N THR A 47 -15.61 1.47 7.32
CA THR A 47 -14.58 2.48 7.45
C THR A 47 -13.74 2.51 6.18
N LYS A 48 -13.74 3.63 5.47
CA LYS A 48 -12.98 3.76 4.22
C LYS A 48 -11.50 3.61 4.53
N ALA A 49 -10.82 2.76 3.77
CA ALA A 49 -9.38 2.57 3.88
C ALA A 49 -8.56 3.86 3.70
N VAL A 50 -9.17 4.87 3.03
CA VAL A 50 -8.60 6.21 2.84
C VAL A 50 -9.62 7.25 3.24
N ALA A 51 -9.27 8.14 4.15
CA ALA A 51 -10.12 9.25 4.57
C ALA A 51 -10.47 10.18 3.39
N LYS A 52 -11.66 10.77 3.43
CA LYS A 52 -12.13 11.69 2.36
C LYS A 52 -11.25 12.94 2.24
N ASP A 53 -10.75 13.41 3.36
CA ASP A 53 -9.89 14.59 3.52
C ASP A 53 -8.40 14.28 3.46
N ALA A 54 -8.02 13.02 3.20
CA ALA A 54 -6.62 12.67 3.00
C ALA A 54 -6.05 13.41 1.79
N THR A 55 -4.83 13.92 1.95
CA THR A 55 -4.07 14.67 0.94
C THR A 55 -3.83 13.82 -0.32
N GLN A 56 -3.87 14.44 -1.50
CA GLN A 56 -3.51 13.73 -2.74
C GLN A 56 -2.01 13.41 -2.76
N GLY A 57 -1.66 12.20 -3.20
CA GLY A 57 -0.25 11.75 -3.21
C GLY A 57 0.67 12.66 -4.01
N SER A 58 0.18 13.22 -5.11
CA SER A 58 0.94 14.15 -5.97
C SER A 58 1.37 15.43 -5.23
N GLU A 59 0.59 15.90 -4.27
CA GLU A 59 0.93 17.07 -3.47
C GLU A 59 2.17 16.84 -2.60
N PHE A 60 2.44 15.59 -2.22
CA PHE A 60 3.62 15.24 -1.43
C PHE A 60 4.92 15.36 -2.22
N ASN A 61 4.89 15.31 -3.54
CA ASN A 61 6.10 15.30 -4.38
C ASN A 61 6.98 16.53 -4.17
N ALA A 62 6.37 17.67 -3.84
CA ALA A 62 7.09 18.92 -3.57
C ALA A 62 7.97 18.86 -2.32
N PHE A 63 7.67 17.97 -1.37
CA PHE A 63 8.34 17.91 -0.06
C PHE A 63 9.45 16.86 0.00
N PHE A 64 9.52 15.96 -0.99
CA PHE A 64 10.63 15.00 -1.06
C PHE A 64 11.96 15.68 -1.31
N PRO A 65 13.06 15.17 -0.71
CA PRO A 65 14.39 15.73 -0.91
C PRO A 65 14.79 15.69 -2.39
N LYS A 66 15.41 16.75 -2.87
CA LYS A 66 16.08 16.70 -4.16
C LYS A 66 17.27 15.73 -4.06
N PRO A 67 17.51 14.89 -5.06
CA PRO A 67 18.68 14.01 -5.05
C PRO A 67 19.96 14.82 -4.93
N ALA A 68 20.84 14.41 -4.02
CA ALA A 68 22.21 14.92 -3.98
C ALA A 68 23.02 14.34 -5.16
N ALA A 69 24.20 14.92 -5.44
CA ALA A 69 25.08 14.38 -6.47
C ALA A 69 25.40 12.89 -6.22
N GLY A 70 25.31 12.07 -7.25
CA GLY A 70 25.49 10.62 -7.17
C GLY A 70 24.29 9.80 -6.70
N PHE A 71 23.19 10.47 -6.30
CA PHE A 71 21.94 9.80 -5.91
C PHE A 71 20.85 10.02 -6.95
N GLU A 72 19.97 9.02 -7.08
CA GLU A 72 18.77 9.07 -7.89
C GLU A 72 17.55 8.89 -6.99
N ARG A 73 16.46 9.61 -7.31
CA ARG A 73 15.15 9.41 -6.68
C ARG A 73 14.15 8.94 -7.75
N VAL A 74 13.55 7.78 -7.54
CA VAL A 74 12.58 7.17 -8.46
C VAL A 74 11.27 6.95 -7.72
N TYR A 75 10.20 7.67 -8.09
CA TYR A 75 8.88 7.46 -7.52
C TYR A 75 8.36 6.06 -7.85
N THR A 76 7.82 5.37 -6.84
CA THR A 76 7.31 3.99 -6.95
C THR A 76 5.82 3.91 -6.68
N GLN A 77 5.30 4.81 -5.84
CA GLN A 77 3.88 4.87 -5.53
C GLN A 77 3.43 6.32 -5.33
N GLU A 78 2.25 6.62 -5.86
CA GLU A 78 1.53 7.87 -5.65
C GLU A 78 0.04 7.56 -5.61
N LYS A 79 -0.57 7.75 -4.46
CA LYS A 79 -2.01 7.55 -4.26
C LYS A 79 -2.51 8.49 -3.16
N LYS A 80 -3.81 8.67 -3.07
CA LYS A 80 -4.41 9.49 -2.01
C LYS A 80 -3.93 9.06 -0.62
N GLY A 81 -3.37 10.00 0.12
CA GLY A 81 -2.81 9.80 1.45
C GLY A 81 -1.39 9.21 1.48
N PHE A 82 -0.75 8.98 0.32
CA PHE A 82 0.56 8.33 0.30
C PHE A 82 1.37 8.65 -0.95
N ALA A 83 2.67 8.90 -0.76
CA ALA A 83 3.66 8.88 -1.83
C ALA A 83 4.94 8.18 -1.37
N GLU A 84 5.61 7.49 -2.30
CA GLU A 84 6.84 6.75 -2.04
C GLU A 84 7.82 6.85 -3.21
N ALA A 85 9.10 6.93 -2.87
CA ALA A 85 10.17 6.91 -3.85
C ALA A 85 11.32 6.04 -3.36
N LYS A 86 12.02 5.40 -4.29
CA LYS A 86 13.31 4.78 -4.06
C LYS A 86 14.42 5.82 -4.09
N LEU A 87 15.34 5.68 -3.16
CA LEU A 87 16.65 6.33 -3.19
C LEU A 87 17.65 5.32 -3.71
N LYS A 88 18.37 5.69 -4.78
CA LYS A 88 19.36 4.83 -5.42
C LYS A 88 20.70 5.55 -5.51
N GLN A 89 21.77 4.77 -5.54
CA GLN A 89 23.13 5.22 -5.85
C GLN A 89 23.84 4.10 -6.63
N ASP A 90 24.49 4.45 -7.73
CA ASP A 90 25.19 3.51 -8.59
C ASP A 90 24.34 2.28 -8.98
N GLY A 91 23.06 2.51 -9.27
CA GLY A 91 22.10 1.46 -9.62
C GLY A 91 21.55 0.64 -8.45
N LYS A 92 22.10 0.75 -7.23
CA LYS A 92 21.63 0.06 -6.03
C LYS A 92 20.47 0.80 -5.36
N ASP A 93 19.47 0.06 -4.88
CA ASP A 93 18.40 0.56 -4.02
C ASP A 93 18.95 0.70 -2.59
N LEU A 94 19.15 1.93 -2.11
CA LEU A 94 19.66 2.19 -0.76
C LEU A 94 18.55 2.28 0.28
N ALA A 95 17.47 2.99 -0.04
CA ALA A 95 16.36 3.22 0.88
C ALA A 95 15.04 3.46 0.15
N MET A 96 13.93 3.32 0.88
CA MET A 96 12.62 3.84 0.50
C MET A 96 12.33 5.09 1.31
N LEU A 97 11.92 6.13 0.63
CA LEU A 97 11.46 7.42 1.16
C LEU A 97 9.95 7.47 1.04
N SER A 98 9.20 7.83 2.09
CA SER A 98 7.74 7.92 1.97
C SER A 98 7.14 9.02 2.83
N ILE A 99 6.01 9.57 2.36
CA ILE A 99 5.12 10.46 3.11
C ILE A 99 3.75 9.80 3.17
N SER A 100 3.17 9.76 4.37
CA SER A 100 1.83 9.22 4.60
C SER A 100 0.98 10.23 5.37
N ASP A 101 -0.25 10.44 4.94
CA ASP A 101 -1.27 11.16 5.71
C ASP A 101 -1.93 10.21 6.71
N THR A 102 -1.80 10.47 8.00
CA THR A 102 -2.36 9.64 9.06
C THR A 102 -3.85 9.88 9.31
N ALA A 103 -4.50 10.78 8.58
CA ALA A 103 -5.95 11.02 8.69
C ALA A 103 -6.75 9.72 8.51
N SER A 104 -6.29 8.79 7.64
CA SER A 104 -6.91 7.48 7.45
C SER A 104 -6.58 6.46 8.54
N LEU A 105 -5.51 6.66 9.30
CA LEU A 105 -5.03 5.75 10.34
C LEU A 105 -4.42 6.55 11.51
N PRO A 106 -5.25 7.20 12.35
CA PRO A 106 -4.76 8.06 13.44
C PRO A 106 -3.85 7.32 14.43
N THR A 107 -4.03 6.01 14.61
CA THR A 107 -3.15 5.17 15.45
C THR A 107 -1.69 5.17 14.99
N ALA A 108 -1.43 5.45 13.71
CA ALA A 108 -0.08 5.55 13.19
C ALA A 108 0.68 6.77 13.77
N ALA A 109 -0.03 7.81 14.20
CA ALA A 109 0.55 8.99 14.86
C ALA A 109 0.83 8.74 16.35
N GLN A 110 0.07 7.87 17.01
CA GLN A 110 0.16 7.65 18.46
C GLN A 110 1.54 7.23 18.96
N LYS A 111 2.27 6.44 18.16
CA LYS A 111 3.63 5.99 18.52
C LYS A 111 4.64 7.12 18.73
N TYR A 112 4.35 8.31 18.20
CA TYR A 112 5.22 9.49 18.35
C TYR A 112 4.94 10.29 19.62
N ALA A 113 3.78 10.07 20.27
CA ALA A 113 3.36 10.85 21.45
C ALA A 113 4.34 10.76 22.63
N GLN A 114 5.06 9.65 22.73
CA GLN A 114 6.03 9.42 23.83
C GLN A 114 7.49 9.56 23.35
N SER A 115 7.71 10.04 22.14
CA SER A 115 9.06 10.17 21.61
C SER A 115 9.82 11.29 22.29
N THR A 116 11.01 10.98 22.76
CA THR A 116 11.98 11.96 23.29
C THR A 116 12.99 12.41 22.24
N GLU A 117 13.16 11.62 21.15
CA GLU A 117 14.05 11.97 20.04
C GLU A 117 13.34 12.89 19.05
N LYS A 118 14.11 13.83 18.46
CA LYS A 118 13.61 14.76 17.45
C LYS A 118 14.59 14.89 16.30
N ILE A 119 14.06 14.97 15.06
CA ILE A 119 14.80 15.38 13.86
C ILE A 119 14.14 16.64 13.33
N ALA A 120 14.94 17.69 13.11
CA ALA A 120 14.46 19.01 12.67
C ALA A 120 13.29 19.57 13.52
N GLY A 121 13.24 19.22 14.82
CA GLY A 121 12.20 19.66 15.77
C GLY A 121 10.97 18.75 15.83
N TYR A 122 10.82 17.77 14.95
CA TYR A 122 9.68 16.86 14.90
C TYR A 122 9.94 15.55 15.66
N PRO A 123 8.93 15.02 16.40
CA PRO A 123 9.09 13.78 17.16
C PRO A 123 9.43 12.62 16.20
N THR A 124 10.39 11.79 16.65
CA THR A 124 11.02 10.76 15.83
C THR A 124 10.90 9.41 16.50
N VAL A 125 10.67 8.35 15.72
CA VAL A 125 10.70 6.96 16.20
C VAL A 125 11.54 6.09 15.27
N GLU A 126 12.27 5.15 15.87
CA GLU A 126 12.89 4.04 15.16
C GLU A 126 11.96 2.83 15.22
N VAL A 127 11.85 2.10 14.11
CA VAL A 127 11.09 0.84 14.04
C VAL A 127 12.05 -0.26 13.58
N GLY A 128 12.34 -1.18 14.47
CA GLY A 128 13.40 -2.15 14.27
C GLY A 128 14.74 -1.46 14.04
N THR A 129 15.59 -2.07 13.22
CA THR A 129 16.92 -1.55 12.90
C THR A 129 16.99 -0.83 11.55
N THR A 130 15.92 -0.83 10.80
CA THR A 130 15.91 -0.42 9.39
C THR A 130 15.04 0.78 9.08
N GLN A 131 14.17 1.23 9.98
CA GLN A 131 13.26 2.33 9.68
C GLN A 131 13.35 3.44 10.71
N THR A 132 13.49 4.67 10.23
CA THR A 132 13.33 5.92 10.99
C THR A 132 12.11 6.67 10.47
N GLY A 133 11.29 7.21 11.37
CA GLY A 133 10.13 8.02 11.00
C GLY A 133 9.99 9.26 11.87
N VAL A 134 9.45 10.34 11.30
CA VAL A 134 9.05 11.56 12.01
C VAL A 134 7.57 11.84 11.78
N LEU A 135 6.94 12.49 12.75
CA LEU A 135 5.56 12.99 12.63
C LEU A 135 5.56 14.52 12.51
N VAL A 136 5.02 15.02 11.42
CA VAL A 136 4.95 16.43 11.08
C VAL A 136 3.52 16.92 11.28
N ALA A 137 3.36 18.02 12.05
CA ALA A 137 2.07 18.67 12.33
C ALA A 137 0.98 17.69 12.81
N ASP A 138 1.35 16.69 13.63
CA ASP A 138 0.47 15.64 14.16
C ASP A 138 -0.34 14.86 13.11
N ARG A 139 0.05 14.99 11.83
CA ARG A 139 -0.70 14.43 10.70
C ARG A 139 0.16 13.67 9.70
N TYR A 140 1.29 14.21 9.30
CA TYR A 140 2.08 13.62 8.22
C TYR A 140 3.25 12.81 8.76
N GLN A 141 3.28 11.54 8.41
CA GLN A 141 4.38 10.65 8.76
C GLN A 141 5.38 10.61 7.60
N VAL A 142 6.59 11.08 7.83
CA VAL A 142 7.72 10.93 6.90
C VAL A 142 8.59 9.76 7.36
N LYS A 143 8.93 8.84 6.47
CA LYS A 143 9.72 7.64 6.78
C LYS A 143 10.85 7.45 5.79
N VAL A 144 11.96 6.95 6.33
CA VAL A 144 13.06 6.39 5.54
C VAL A 144 13.31 4.96 6.00
N LEU A 145 13.26 4.03 5.07
CA LEU A 145 13.45 2.58 5.30
C LEU A 145 14.68 2.12 4.53
N SER A 146 15.71 1.67 5.24
CA SER A 146 16.91 1.08 4.64
C SER A 146 16.57 -0.16 3.80
N ARG A 147 17.17 -0.25 2.62
CA ARG A 147 17.13 -1.42 1.74
C ARG A 147 18.51 -2.07 1.58
N ASP A 148 19.55 -1.27 1.74
CA ASP A 148 20.94 -1.74 1.80
C ASP A 148 21.40 -1.78 3.28
N PRO A 149 22.09 -2.84 3.72
CA PRO A 149 22.62 -2.93 5.09
C PRO A 149 23.61 -1.84 5.44
N GLY A 150 24.31 -1.28 4.46
CA GLY A 150 25.24 -0.15 4.63
C GLY A 150 24.52 1.19 4.82
N PHE A 151 23.20 1.28 4.56
CA PHE A 151 22.42 2.49 4.78
C PHE A 151 21.96 2.53 6.24
N THR A 152 22.73 3.22 7.07
CA THR A 152 22.67 3.20 8.54
C THR A 152 21.52 4.04 9.13
N LYS A 153 21.37 4.02 10.46
CA LYS A 153 20.47 4.93 11.19
C LYS A 153 20.82 6.39 10.92
N SER A 154 22.11 6.74 10.93
CA SER A 154 22.56 8.11 10.66
C SER A 154 22.15 8.56 9.27
N ASP A 155 22.34 7.70 8.25
CA ASP A 155 21.93 8.01 6.89
C ASP A 155 20.42 8.26 6.79
N ARG A 156 19.60 7.43 7.47
CA ARG A 156 18.14 7.64 7.50
C ARG A 156 17.75 8.97 8.13
N GLN A 157 18.40 9.35 9.23
CA GLN A 157 18.16 10.62 9.91
C GLN A 157 18.55 11.81 9.04
N ASP A 158 19.71 11.74 8.38
CA ASP A 158 20.19 12.75 7.46
C ASP A 158 19.25 12.94 6.26
N TRP A 159 18.74 11.82 5.71
CA TRP A 159 17.79 11.89 4.61
C TRP A 159 16.41 12.41 5.04
N ILE A 160 15.94 12.09 6.26
CA ILE A 160 14.71 12.70 6.81
C ILE A 160 14.87 14.21 6.93
N ALA A 161 16.00 14.70 7.42
CA ALA A 161 16.26 16.13 7.57
C ALA A 161 16.28 16.91 6.24
N ARG A 162 16.45 16.22 5.11
CA ARG A 162 16.43 16.82 3.76
C ARG A 162 15.03 16.97 3.16
N PHE A 163 13.99 16.37 3.76
CA PHE A 163 12.61 16.65 3.36
C PHE A 163 12.25 18.11 3.73
N ASP A 164 11.41 18.74 2.94
CA ASP A 164 10.81 20.02 3.33
C ASP A 164 9.71 19.79 4.38
N LEU A 165 10.13 19.44 5.60
CA LEU A 165 9.23 19.17 6.72
C LEU A 165 8.43 20.42 7.13
N ASN A 166 9.03 21.61 6.99
CA ASN A 166 8.35 22.87 7.31
C ASN A 166 7.30 23.25 6.27
N GLY A 167 7.55 22.97 4.99
CA GLY A 167 6.56 23.11 3.93
C GLY A 167 5.41 22.11 4.13
N LEU A 168 5.75 20.86 4.41
CA LEU A 168 4.77 19.80 4.68
C LEU A 168 3.87 20.12 5.89
N ALA A 169 4.41 20.75 6.93
CA ALA A 169 3.64 21.17 8.12
C ALA A 169 2.55 22.23 7.79
N LYS A 170 2.68 22.95 6.68
CA LYS A 170 1.73 23.97 6.23
C LYS A 170 0.69 23.43 5.25
N LEU A 171 0.86 22.21 4.76
CA LEU A 171 -0.08 21.56 3.86
C LEU A 171 -1.39 21.26 4.64
N ARG A 172 -2.54 21.65 4.07
CA ARG A 172 -3.87 21.58 4.71
C ARG A 172 -4.83 20.71 3.90
#